data_c1b88241f3c0030c3ab2bdfbb4c9e0e1
#
_entry.id   c1b88241f3c0030c3ab2bdfbb4c9e0e1
#
_cell.length_a   1.000
_cell.length_b   1.000
_cell.length_c   1.000
_cell.angle_alpha   90.00
_cell.angle_beta   90.00
_cell.angle_gamma   90.00
#
_symmetry.space_group_name_H-M   'P 1'
#
loop_
_entity.id
_entity.type
_entity.pdbx_description
1 polymer ?
#
loop_
_entity_poly.entity_id
_entity_poly.type
_entity_poly.pdbx_seq_one_letter_code
_entity_poly.pdbx_strand_id
1 'polypeptide(L)'
;MANFEQWAGFKGRKWTHSVDVRDFIQENYTPYEGDESFLEGPTEATDKLWGRLQELQKEERAKGGVLDMETEVVSGLTAYGPGYIDESMKDLEQIVGLQTDKPLKRAFMPYGGIKMAEQACTTYGYQPSEKLHEIFTKYHKTHNQGVFDIYTPEMKKARHNKIITGLPDTYGRGRIVGDYRRVALYGIDFLIERKQYDFERYARHGMKGEDFRLREELADQIKALKEMKEMAAAYGFDISQPAKDAHEAAQWLYFGYLAAIKTQNGAAMSVGRISTFLDIYIERDLKAGKITEKEAQEIIDHMVMKFRMVKFARIESYNQLFSGDPVWATLEVAGMGQDGRSMVTKNDYRFLHTLEDMGPAPEPNLTVLYSSRLPENFKKYAADISVTTSSIQYENDDVMRPVWGDDYSICCCVSATETGKEMQFFGARANLAKCLLYAINGGIDEKNKVQVGPAYQPITSEYLDYDEVMEKYDQMMEWLSKLYVDTLNMIHYMHDKYYYEAAQMSLIDTDVKRSFATGIAGFSHVVDSVSYTHLRAHETELH
;
A
#
# COMPACT_ATOMS: atom_id res chain seq x y z
N MET A 1 20.91 -7.62 -25.42
CA MET A 1 21.30 -6.61 -24.43
C MET A 1 20.60 -5.33 -24.80
N ALA A 2 19.71 -4.86 -23.97
CA ALA A 2 19.27 -3.49 -24.10
C ALA A 2 20.44 -2.57 -23.72
N ASN A 3 20.68 -1.56 -24.49
CA ASN A 3 21.73 -0.57 -24.24
C ASN A 3 21.10 0.81 -24.51
N PHE A 4 20.47 1.35 -23.49
CA PHE A 4 19.82 2.64 -23.58
C PHE A 4 20.81 3.77 -23.31
N GLU A 5 20.70 4.86 -24.06
CA GLU A 5 21.52 6.07 -23.86
C GLU A 5 21.31 6.65 -22.44
N GLN A 6 20.10 6.55 -21.92
CA GLN A 6 19.72 7.01 -20.57
C GLN A 6 20.49 6.29 -19.45
N TRP A 7 21.03 5.09 -19.71
CA TRP A 7 21.88 4.34 -18.78
C TRP A 7 23.34 4.76 -18.79
N ALA A 8 23.73 5.65 -19.68
CA ALA A 8 25.11 6.13 -19.76
C ALA A 8 25.55 6.76 -18.42
N GLY A 9 26.72 6.35 -17.94
CA GLY A 9 27.30 6.82 -16.68
C GLY A 9 26.89 6.05 -15.44
N PHE A 10 25.88 5.19 -15.49
CA PHE A 10 25.55 4.28 -14.39
C PHE A 10 26.45 3.05 -14.38
N LYS A 11 26.73 2.54 -13.17
CA LYS A 11 27.58 1.37 -12.92
C LYS A 11 26.76 0.09 -12.83
N GLY A 12 27.44 -1.04 -12.95
CA GLY A 12 26.85 -2.37 -12.88
C GLY A 12 26.44 -2.90 -14.25
N ARG A 13 26.25 -4.23 -14.31
CA ARG A 13 25.85 -4.92 -15.54
C ARG A 13 24.66 -5.87 -15.36
N LYS A 14 24.45 -6.39 -14.16
CA LYS A 14 23.42 -7.39 -13.89
C LYS A 14 22.03 -6.83 -14.17
N TRP A 15 21.72 -5.66 -13.66
CA TRP A 15 20.46 -4.96 -13.86
C TRP A 15 20.19 -4.58 -15.34
N THR A 16 21.21 -4.49 -16.20
CA THR A 16 21.02 -4.23 -17.65
C THR A 16 20.60 -5.47 -18.44
N HIS A 17 20.71 -6.66 -17.85
CA HIS A 17 20.39 -7.94 -18.49
C HIS A 17 19.10 -8.55 -17.98
N SER A 18 18.72 -8.20 -16.78
CA SER A 18 17.50 -8.66 -16.10
C SER A 18 16.87 -7.50 -15.32
N VAL A 19 15.60 -7.58 -15.01
CA VAL A 19 14.95 -6.61 -14.12
C VAL A 19 15.47 -6.83 -12.70
N ASP A 20 16.37 -5.95 -12.25
CA ASP A 20 17.00 -6.02 -10.92
C ASP A 20 17.31 -4.61 -10.41
N VAL A 21 16.28 -3.94 -9.86
CA VAL A 21 16.41 -2.57 -9.34
C VAL A 21 17.35 -2.53 -8.13
N ARG A 22 17.35 -3.58 -7.30
CA ARG A 22 18.26 -3.67 -6.16
C ARG A 22 19.73 -3.59 -6.61
N ASP A 23 20.12 -4.36 -7.63
CA ASP A 23 21.49 -4.35 -8.15
C ASP A 23 21.86 -2.95 -8.67
N PHE A 24 20.94 -2.27 -9.38
CA PHE A 24 21.14 -0.90 -9.81
C PHE A 24 21.40 0.05 -8.63
N ILE A 25 20.61 -0.03 -7.57
CA ILE A 25 20.76 0.81 -6.38
C ILE A 25 22.12 0.56 -5.73
N GLN A 26 22.46 -0.70 -5.46
CA GLN A 26 23.70 -1.07 -4.76
C GLN A 26 24.97 -0.64 -5.49
N GLU A 27 24.93 -0.61 -6.82
CA GLU A 27 26.07 -0.20 -7.66
C GLU A 27 26.20 1.33 -7.80
N ASN A 28 25.10 2.10 -7.58
CA ASN A 28 25.06 3.51 -7.98
C ASN A 28 24.81 4.50 -6.84
N TYR A 29 24.19 4.09 -5.72
CA TYR A 29 23.93 5.04 -4.64
C TYR A 29 25.22 5.43 -3.88
N THR A 30 25.19 6.59 -3.27
CA THR A 30 26.26 7.08 -2.42
C THR A 30 25.70 7.38 -1.03
N PRO A 31 26.17 6.71 0.03
CA PRO A 31 25.76 7.05 1.39
C PRO A 31 26.04 8.51 1.71
N TYR A 32 25.13 9.13 2.47
CA TYR A 32 25.29 10.50 2.96
C TYR A 32 25.43 10.48 4.48
N GLU A 33 26.51 11.07 4.98
CA GLU A 33 26.82 11.15 6.42
C GLU A 33 26.79 12.60 6.95
N GLY A 34 26.46 13.57 6.06
CA GLY A 34 26.31 14.97 6.43
C GLY A 34 25.03 15.22 7.23
N ASP A 35 24.71 16.48 7.42
CA ASP A 35 23.52 16.95 8.13
C ASP A 35 22.50 17.59 7.19
N GLU A 36 21.45 18.16 7.74
CA GLU A 36 20.33 18.81 7.05
C GLU A 36 20.65 20.18 6.45
N SER A 37 21.87 20.69 6.60
CA SER A 37 22.24 22.07 6.23
C SER A 37 22.10 22.42 4.74
N PHE A 38 21.95 21.42 3.87
CA PHE A 38 21.70 21.61 2.43
C PHE A 38 20.23 21.84 2.10
N LEU A 39 19.32 21.55 3.04
CA LEU A 39 17.89 21.75 2.83
C LEU A 39 17.55 23.24 2.80
N GLU A 40 16.65 23.57 1.90
CA GLU A 40 16.10 24.93 1.76
C GLU A 40 14.57 24.85 1.94
N GLY A 41 13.95 25.95 2.30
CA GLY A 41 12.49 26.02 2.41
C GLY A 41 11.78 25.85 1.06
N PRO A 42 10.44 25.73 1.05
CA PRO A 42 9.67 25.43 -0.15
C PRO A 42 9.85 26.49 -1.24
N THR A 43 9.65 26.08 -2.48
CA THR A 43 9.60 27.04 -3.60
C THR A 43 8.28 27.80 -3.62
N GLU A 44 8.22 28.91 -4.35
CA GLU A 44 6.97 29.63 -4.57
C GLU A 44 5.90 28.75 -5.26
N ALA A 45 6.32 27.82 -6.12
CA ALA A 45 5.43 26.87 -6.78
C ALA A 45 4.85 25.88 -5.76
N THR A 46 5.68 25.30 -4.88
CA THR A 46 5.26 24.45 -3.78
C THR A 46 4.24 25.16 -2.89
N ASP A 47 4.54 26.39 -2.45
CA ASP A 47 3.63 27.18 -1.59
C ASP A 47 2.26 27.43 -2.25
N LYS A 48 2.25 27.81 -3.52
CA LYS A 48 1.00 28.07 -4.26
C LYS A 48 0.16 26.82 -4.43
N LEU A 49 0.76 25.72 -4.87
CA LEU A 49 0.06 24.46 -5.09
C LEU A 49 -0.43 23.85 -3.77
N TRP A 50 0.40 23.89 -2.74
CA TRP A 50 0.01 23.42 -1.41
C TRP A 50 -1.10 24.27 -0.80
N GLY A 51 -1.02 25.60 -0.92
CA GLY A 51 -2.08 26.52 -0.50
C GLY A 51 -3.41 26.18 -1.17
N ARG A 52 -3.40 25.94 -2.49
CA ARG A 52 -4.59 25.54 -3.25
C ARG A 52 -5.14 24.19 -2.78
N LEU A 53 -4.28 23.21 -2.55
CA LEU A 53 -4.70 21.92 -2.06
C LEU A 53 -5.32 22.00 -0.64
N GLN A 54 -4.76 22.82 0.23
CA GLN A 54 -5.35 23.09 1.56
C GLN A 54 -6.75 23.73 1.48
N GLU A 55 -6.99 24.63 0.51
CA GLU A 55 -8.33 25.17 0.28
C GLU A 55 -9.31 24.07 -0.12
N LEU A 56 -8.94 23.22 -1.08
CA LEU A 56 -9.76 22.08 -1.51
C LEU A 56 -10.05 21.11 -0.34
N GLN A 57 -9.09 20.86 0.52
CA GLN A 57 -9.28 20.04 1.72
C GLN A 57 -10.21 20.70 2.75
N LYS A 58 -10.20 22.04 2.87
CA LYS A 58 -11.17 22.78 3.70
C LYS A 58 -12.58 22.64 3.12
N GLU A 59 -12.72 22.78 1.80
CA GLU A 59 -14.00 22.56 1.11
C GLU A 59 -14.49 21.11 1.30
N GLU A 60 -13.61 20.12 1.17
CA GLU A 60 -13.92 18.71 1.41
C GLU A 60 -14.51 18.51 2.84
N ARG A 61 -13.84 19.07 3.84
CA ARG A 61 -14.33 19.02 5.23
C ARG A 61 -15.68 19.71 5.41
N ALA A 62 -15.86 20.86 4.79
CA ALA A 62 -17.13 21.59 4.86
C ALA A 62 -18.30 20.83 4.20
N LYS A 63 -18.01 19.98 3.24
CA LYS A 63 -18.98 19.07 2.58
C LYS A 63 -19.16 17.72 3.31
N GLY A 64 -18.64 17.56 4.52
CA GLY A 64 -18.78 16.33 5.29
C GLY A 64 -17.76 15.24 4.96
N GLY A 65 -16.64 15.58 4.30
CA GLY A 65 -15.49 14.69 4.07
C GLY A 65 -15.39 14.12 2.66
N VAL A 66 -16.26 14.53 1.73
CA VAL A 66 -16.17 14.18 0.30
C VAL A 66 -16.35 15.44 -0.54
N LEU A 67 -15.30 15.84 -1.25
CA LEU A 67 -15.35 17.04 -2.11
C LEU A 67 -16.18 16.81 -3.36
N ASP A 68 -15.92 15.71 -4.06
CA ASP A 68 -16.59 15.32 -5.30
C ASP A 68 -16.52 13.80 -5.49
N MET A 69 -17.46 13.24 -6.24
CA MET A 69 -17.55 11.81 -6.53
C MET A 69 -17.97 11.59 -7.98
N GLU A 70 -17.25 10.66 -8.65
CA GLU A 70 -17.66 10.20 -9.96
C GLU A 70 -18.94 9.37 -9.87
N THR A 71 -19.88 9.59 -10.77
CA THR A 71 -21.16 8.87 -10.80
C THR A 71 -21.51 8.25 -12.16
N GLU A 72 -20.68 8.51 -13.17
CA GLU A 72 -20.97 8.13 -14.56
C GLU A 72 -19.94 7.17 -15.16
N VAL A 73 -18.68 7.24 -14.68
CA VAL A 73 -17.55 6.54 -15.29
C VAL A 73 -16.89 5.59 -14.28
N VAL A 74 -16.62 4.37 -14.74
CA VAL A 74 -15.78 3.41 -14.01
C VAL A 74 -14.31 3.77 -14.20
N SER A 75 -13.53 3.79 -13.13
CA SER A 75 -12.11 4.10 -13.17
C SER A 75 -11.30 3.10 -14.02
N GLY A 76 -10.25 3.58 -14.60
CA GLY A 76 -9.28 2.82 -15.38
C GLY A 76 -8.13 3.73 -15.79
N LEU A 77 -7.07 3.18 -16.35
CA LEU A 77 -5.86 3.94 -16.68
C LEU A 77 -6.16 5.11 -17.61
N THR A 78 -7.02 4.90 -18.60
CA THR A 78 -7.38 5.87 -19.62
C THR A 78 -8.82 6.37 -19.51
N ALA A 79 -9.49 6.11 -18.38
CA ALA A 79 -10.90 6.47 -18.17
C ALA A 79 -11.15 7.98 -18.08
N TYR A 80 -10.14 8.74 -17.69
CA TYR A 80 -10.21 10.19 -17.51
C TYR A 80 -9.17 10.89 -18.35
N GLY A 81 -9.49 12.08 -18.81
CA GLY A 81 -8.50 13.01 -19.37
C GLY A 81 -7.51 13.51 -18.31
N PRO A 82 -6.48 14.26 -18.71
CA PRO A 82 -5.53 14.86 -17.79
C PRO A 82 -6.20 15.74 -16.74
N GLY A 83 -5.79 15.59 -15.48
CA GLY A 83 -6.24 16.40 -14.36
C GLY A 83 -5.06 16.99 -13.61
N TYR A 84 -5.26 18.17 -13.03
CA TYR A 84 -4.27 18.97 -12.32
C TYR A 84 -4.83 19.41 -10.96
N ILE A 85 -3.96 19.81 -10.03
CA ILE A 85 -4.39 20.40 -8.75
C ILE A 85 -5.23 21.65 -9.00
N ASP A 86 -4.78 22.49 -9.95
CA ASP A 86 -5.54 23.60 -10.48
C ASP A 86 -5.13 23.84 -11.95
N GLU A 87 -6.08 23.86 -12.87
CA GLU A 87 -5.80 24.02 -14.29
C GLU A 87 -5.08 25.35 -14.62
N SER A 88 -5.34 26.39 -13.84
CA SER A 88 -4.69 27.70 -14.00
C SER A 88 -3.23 27.72 -13.53
N MET A 89 -2.83 26.73 -12.75
CA MET A 89 -1.49 26.60 -12.18
C MET A 89 -0.76 25.32 -12.65
N LYS A 90 -1.27 24.64 -13.67
CA LYS A 90 -0.71 23.35 -14.12
C LYS A 90 0.76 23.42 -14.53
N ASP A 91 1.21 24.56 -15.04
CA ASP A 91 2.61 24.77 -15.43
C ASP A 91 3.57 24.86 -14.22
N LEU A 92 3.04 24.97 -13.00
CA LEU A 92 3.82 24.91 -11.77
C LEU A 92 4.03 23.47 -11.28
N GLU A 93 3.20 22.52 -11.72
CA GLU A 93 3.28 21.13 -11.24
C GLU A 93 4.49 20.41 -11.83
N GLN A 94 5.50 20.10 -11.02
CA GLN A 94 6.64 19.27 -11.43
C GLN A 94 6.21 17.82 -11.64
N ILE A 95 5.30 17.31 -10.81
CA ILE A 95 4.75 15.97 -10.93
C ILE A 95 3.27 16.08 -11.28
N VAL A 96 2.88 15.57 -12.44
CA VAL A 96 1.50 15.63 -12.93
C VAL A 96 0.81 14.27 -12.85
N GLY A 97 -0.52 14.28 -12.84
CA GLY A 97 -1.36 13.09 -12.84
C GLY A 97 -2.26 13.03 -11.62
N LEU A 98 -3.55 12.77 -11.86
CA LEU A 98 -4.56 12.57 -10.82
C LEU A 98 -5.24 11.23 -10.98
N GLN A 99 -5.81 10.72 -9.89
CA GLN A 99 -6.60 9.49 -9.88
C GLN A 99 -7.85 9.61 -10.79
N THR A 100 -8.43 10.80 -10.87
CA THR A 100 -9.52 11.18 -11.78
C THR A 100 -9.13 12.42 -12.60
N ASP A 101 -10.09 13.09 -13.18
CA ASP A 101 -9.92 14.36 -13.90
C ASP A 101 -9.85 15.59 -12.98
N LYS A 102 -10.16 15.44 -11.67
CA LYS A 102 -10.19 16.52 -10.69
C LYS A 102 -9.54 16.13 -9.37
N PRO A 103 -8.91 17.09 -8.65
CA PRO A 103 -8.32 16.81 -7.35
C PRO A 103 -9.38 16.39 -6.32
N LEU A 104 -9.03 15.43 -5.47
CA LEU A 104 -9.88 14.88 -4.39
C LEU A 104 -11.23 14.31 -4.85
N LYS A 105 -11.49 14.17 -6.15
CA LYS A 105 -12.67 13.49 -6.68
C LYS A 105 -12.50 11.98 -6.57
N ARG A 106 -13.45 11.32 -5.94
CA ARG A 106 -13.44 9.86 -5.71
C ARG A 106 -14.08 9.13 -6.88
N ALA A 107 -13.55 7.96 -7.21
CA ALA A 107 -13.97 7.19 -8.37
C ALA A 107 -14.63 5.86 -7.99
N PHE A 108 -15.48 5.34 -8.90
CA PHE A 108 -15.91 3.95 -8.91
C PHE A 108 -14.79 3.07 -9.47
N MET A 109 -14.28 2.18 -8.65
CA MET A 109 -13.20 1.27 -9.03
C MET A 109 -13.73 0.05 -9.80
N PRO A 110 -12.98 -0.49 -10.78
CA PRO A 110 -13.55 -1.44 -11.76
C PRO A 110 -13.92 -2.80 -11.19
N TYR A 111 -13.26 -3.26 -10.12
CA TYR A 111 -13.33 -4.66 -9.76
C TYR A 111 -13.95 -4.98 -8.41
N GLY A 112 -13.87 -4.12 -7.44
CA GLY A 112 -14.32 -4.44 -6.10
C GLY A 112 -14.84 -3.26 -5.32
N GLY A 113 -15.46 -3.54 -4.16
CA GLY A 113 -15.99 -2.51 -3.27
C GLY A 113 -17.21 -1.76 -3.80
N ILE A 114 -17.89 -2.26 -4.85
CA ILE A 114 -19.01 -1.54 -5.49
C ILE A 114 -20.13 -1.19 -4.50
N LYS A 115 -20.51 -2.11 -3.62
CA LYS A 115 -21.56 -1.83 -2.62
C LYS A 115 -21.15 -0.72 -1.65
N MET A 116 -19.88 -0.70 -1.25
CA MET A 116 -19.34 0.37 -0.41
C MET A 116 -19.34 1.71 -1.16
N ALA A 117 -18.95 1.71 -2.44
CA ALA A 117 -18.96 2.91 -3.27
C ALA A 117 -20.37 3.46 -3.50
N GLU A 118 -21.35 2.60 -3.76
CA GLU A 118 -22.77 2.99 -3.88
C GLU A 118 -23.32 3.55 -2.56
N GLN A 119 -23.00 2.92 -1.43
CA GLN A 119 -23.37 3.43 -0.12
C GLN A 119 -22.69 4.77 0.18
N ALA A 120 -21.41 4.93 -0.19
CA ALA A 120 -20.72 6.20 -0.06
C ALA A 120 -21.39 7.30 -0.90
N CYS A 121 -21.76 7.03 -2.15
CA CYS A 121 -22.53 7.96 -2.95
C CYS A 121 -23.80 8.42 -2.21
N THR A 122 -24.62 7.49 -1.76
CA THR A 122 -25.87 7.79 -1.05
C THR A 122 -25.61 8.59 0.24
N THR A 123 -24.61 8.20 1.02
CA THR A 123 -24.27 8.87 2.29
C THR A 123 -23.87 10.33 2.09
N TYR A 124 -23.15 10.63 1.03
CA TYR A 124 -22.63 11.98 0.73
C TYR A 124 -23.49 12.76 -0.27
N GLY A 125 -24.70 12.28 -0.59
CA GLY A 125 -25.66 12.99 -1.42
C GLY A 125 -25.46 12.85 -2.92
N TYR A 126 -24.67 11.87 -3.38
CA TYR A 126 -24.49 11.54 -4.78
C TYR A 126 -25.34 10.33 -5.18
N GLN A 127 -25.66 10.22 -6.46
CA GLN A 127 -26.37 9.06 -7.01
C GLN A 127 -25.57 8.51 -8.19
N PRO A 128 -25.20 7.20 -8.17
CA PRO A 128 -24.61 6.56 -9.34
C PRO A 128 -25.62 6.55 -10.50
N SER A 129 -25.14 6.68 -11.73
CA SER A 129 -26.00 6.55 -12.91
C SER A 129 -26.59 5.14 -13.00
N GLU A 130 -27.77 5.02 -13.62
CA GLU A 130 -28.40 3.72 -13.90
C GLU A 130 -27.46 2.82 -14.74
N LYS A 131 -26.74 3.40 -15.67
CA LYS A 131 -25.76 2.69 -16.51
C LYS A 131 -24.63 2.09 -15.66
N LEU A 132 -24.09 2.85 -14.69
CA LEU A 132 -23.04 2.37 -13.81
C LEU A 132 -23.54 1.21 -12.94
N HIS A 133 -24.73 1.37 -12.35
CA HIS A 133 -25.38 0.32 -11.58
C HIS A 133 -25.60 -0.95 -12.42
N GLU A 134 -26.09 -0.82 -13.66
CA GLU A 134 -26.33 -1.94 -14.58
C GLU A 134 -25.03 -2.70 -14.90
N ILE A 135 -23.91 -1.99 -15.14
CA ILE A 135 -22.61 -2.62 -15.40
C ILE A 135 -22.24 -3.60 -14.28
N PHE A 136 -22.33 -3.15 -13.04
CA PHE A 136 -21.91 -3.95 -11.89
C PHE A 136 -22.93 -4.99 -11.42
N THR A 137 -24.19 -4.87 -11.77
CA THR A 137 -25.22 -5.82 -11.35
C THR A 137 -25.59 -6.85 -12.39
N LYS A 138 -25.43 -6.50 -13.67
CA LYS A 138 -25.87 -7.34 -14.79
C LYS A 138 -24.72 -7.94 -15.60
N TYR A 139 -23.63 -7.20 -15.82
CA TYR A 139 -22.57 -7.61 -16.73
C TYR A 139 -21.25 -7.94 -16.03
N HIS A 140 -21.07 -7.57 -14.80
CA HIS A 140 -19.81 -7.71 -14.09
C HIS A 140 -20.01 -8.28 -12.68
N LYS A 141 -19.35 -9.40 -12.38
CA LYS A 141 -19.31 -9.95 -11.02
C LYS A 141 -18.09 -9.42 -10.29
N THR A 142 -18.31 -8.74 -9.16
CA THR A 142 -17.23 -8.23 -8.32
C THR A 142 -16.70 -9.30 -7.36
N HIS A 143 -15.49 -9.11 -6.82
CA HIS A 143 -14.97 -9.99 -5.79
C HIS A 143 -15.87 -10.04 -4.55
N ASN A 144 -16.47 -8.94 -4.14
CA ASN A 144 -17.45 -8.89 -3.05
C ASN A 144 -18.58 -9.90 -3.26
N GLN A 145 -19.23 -9.86 -4.45
CA GLN A 145 -20.26 -10.83 -4.77
C GLN A 145 -19.74 -12.26 -4.70
N GLY A 146 -18.55 -12.50 -5.30
CA GLY A 146 -17.90 -13.80 -5.27
C GLY A 146 -17.73 -14.31 -3.85
N VAL A 147 -17.23 -13.47 -2.95
CA VAL A 147 -17.02 -13.82 -1.54
C VAL A 147 -18.34 -14.11 -0.82
N PHE A 148 -19.32 -13.18 -0.91
CA PHE A 148 -20.58 -13.33 -0.17
C PHE A 148 -21.47 -14.45 -0.69
N ASP A 149 -21.34 -14.85 -1.96
CA ASP A 149 -22.06 -16.00 -2.54
C ASP A 149 -21.63 -17.33 -1.90
N ILE A 150 -20.34 -17.43 -1.49
CA ILE A 150 -19.79 -18.71 -1.01
C ILE A 150 -19.41 -18.71 0.47
N TYR A 151 -19.56 -17.62 1.19
CA TYR A 151 -19.36 -17.61 2.64
C TYR A 151 -20.28 -18.61 3.33
N THR A 152 -19.67 -19.48 4.16
CA THR A 152 -20.44 -20.39 5.00
C THR A 152 -21.24 -19.63 6.07
N PRO A 153 -22.30 -20.24 6.64
CA PRO A 153 -23.00 -19.65 7.77
C PRO A 153 -22.07 -19.32 8.95
N GLU A 154 -21.08 -20.15 9.18
CA GLU A 154 -20.08 -19.99 10.24
C GLU A 154 -19.19 -18.75 9.99
N MET A 155 -18.66 -18.58 8.77
CA MET A 155 -17.89 -17.40 8.37
C MET A 155 -18.72 -16.12 8.51
N LYS A 156 -19.99 -16.16 8.12
CA LYS A 156 -20.93 -15.02 8.28
C LYS A 156 -21.13 -14.67 9.75
N LYS A 157 -21.29 -15.67 10.63
CA LYS A 157 -21.40 -15.47 12.08
C LYS A 157 -20.12 -14.88 12.67
N ALA A 158 -18.96 -15.45 12.33
CA ALA A 158 -17.67 -14.97 12.81
C ALA A 158 -17.40 -13.51 12.42
N ARG A 159 -17.69 -13.16 11.15
CA ARG A 159 -17.62 -11.77 10.65
C ARG A 159 -18.56 -10.83 11.39
N HIS A 160 -19.82 -11.20 11.52
CA HIS A 160 -20.84 -10.36 12.17
C HIS A 160 -20.51 -10.09 13.64
N ASN A 161 -20.06 -11.09 14.35
CA ASN A 161 -19.69 -10.99 15.76
C ASN A 161 -18.25 -10.53 16.00
N LYS A 162 -17.51 -10.19 14.92
CA LYS A 162 -16.18 -9.57 14.99
C LYS A 162 -15.11 -10.42 15.71
N ILE A 163 -15.25 -11.74 15.71
CA ILE A 163 -14.15 -12.60 16.12
C ILE A 163 -13.07 -12.67 15.04
N ILE A 164 -13.47 -12.45 13.77
CA ILE A 164 -12.56 -12.10 12.69
C ILE A 164 -12.93 -10.69 12.23
N THR A 165 -11.98 -9.75 12.24
CA THR A 165 -12.20 -8.34 11.94
C THR A 165 -11.33 -7.84 10.80
N GLY A 166 -11.76 -6.78 10.11
CA GLY A 166 -10.99 -6.14 9.03
C GLY A 166 -10.86 -7.00 7.79
N LEU A 167 -11.81 -7.90 7.54
CA LEU A 167 -11.83 -8.74 6.35
C LEU A 167 -11.89 -7.87 5.08
N PRO A 168 -11.02 -8.12 4.08
CA PRO A 168 -11.04 -7.39 2.80
C PRO A 168 -12.12 -7.94 1.85
N ASP A 169 -13.32 -8.14 2.36
CA ASP A 169 -14.45 -8.76 1.66
C ASP A 169 -15.44 -7.77 1.04
N THR A 170 -15.42 -6.51 1.47
CA THR A 170 -16.33 -5.46 0.98
C THR A 170 -15.64 -4.33 0.22
N TYR A 171 -14.39 -4.07 0.52
CA TYR A 171 -13.59 -3.04 -0.14
C TYR A 171 -12.39 -3.70 -0.80
N GLY A 172 -12.29 -3.92 -2.04
CA GLY A 172 -11.14 -4.58 -2.66
C GLY A 172 -9.80 -4.14 -2.05
N ARG A 173 -9.22 -5.03 -1.29
CA ARG A 173 -7.93 -4.84 -0.65
C ARG A 173 -7.09 -6.06 -0.96
N GLY A 174 -6.48 -6.00 -2.15
CA GLY A 174 -5.71 -7.09 -2.69
C GLY A 174 -4.22 -6.93 -2.42
N ARG A 175 -3.47 -6.85 -3.46
CA ARG A 175 -2.02 -6.69 -3.46
C ARG A 175 -1.63 -5.28 -3.03
N ILE A 176 -0.48 -5.13 -2.37
CA ILE A 176 -0.23 -3.92 -1.58
C ILE A 176 0.83 -3.03 -2.20
N VAL A 177 1.91 -3.56 -2.76
CA VAL A 177 3.01 -2.77 -3.32
C VAL A 177 3.52 -3.35 -4.63
N GLY A 178 3.78 -2.47 -5.62
CA GLY A 178 4.51 -2.80 -6.84
C GLY A 178 5.90 -2.17 -6.84
N ASP A 179 6.79 -2.62 -7.72
CA ASP A 179 8.09 -1.96 -7.90
C ASP A 179 7.98 -0.86 -8.96
N TYR A 180 7.45 0.29 -8.57
CA TYR A 180 7.21 1.44 -9.45
C TYR A 180 8.51 2.04 -10.03
N ARG A 181 9.66 1.78 -9.39
CA ARG A 181 11.00 2.19 -9.86
C ARG A 181 11.36 1.56 -11.21
N ARG A 182 10.74 0.41 -11.53
CA ARG A 182 10.95 -0.28 -12.81
C ARG A 182 10.57 0.59 -14.01
N VAL A 183 9.52 1.41 -13.88
CA VAL A 183 9.09 2.32 -14.95
C VAL A 183 10.18 3.32 -15.26
N ALA A 184 10.77 3.92 -14.24
CA ALA A 184 11.85 4.90 -14.40
C ALA A 184 13.14 4.27 -14.93
N LEU A 185 13.53 3.11 -14.41
CA LEU A 185 14.82 2.49 -14.78
C LEU A 185 14.80 1.84 -16.16
N TYR A 186 13.69 1.22 -16.57
CA TYR A 186 13.64 0.39 -17.78
C TYR A 186 12.78 0.97 -18.90
N GLY A 187 11.81 1.83 -18.58
CA GLY A 187 10.77 2.23 -19.54
C GLY A 187 9.79 1.09 -19.84
N ILE A 188 8.62 1.46 -20.32
CA ILE A 188 7.52 0.51 -20.52
C ILE A 188 7.80 -0.50 -21.64
N ASP A 189 8.48 -0.11 -22.71
CA ASP A 189 8.72 -1.02 -23.83
C ASP A 189 9.61 -2.20 -23.45
N PHE A 190 10.65 -1.95 -22.63
CA PHE A 190 11.47 -3.02 -22.08
C PHE A 190 10.67 -3.95 -21.15
N LEU A 191 9.81 -3.39 -20.32
CA LEU A 191 8.96 -4.20 -19.42
C LEU A 191 7.96 -5.06 -20.20
N ILE A 192 7.38 -4.53 -21.27
CA ILE A 192 6.52 -5.31 -22.19
C ILE A 192 7.32 -6.46 -22.82
N GLU A 193 8.52 -6.20 -23.33
CA GLU A 193 9.38 -7.23 -23.91
C GLU A 193 9.67 -8.36 -22.91
N ARG A 194 9.96 -8.02 -21.64
CA ARG A 194 10.18 -9.02 -20.58
C ARG A 194 8.93 -9.86 -20.30
N LYS A 195 7.75 -9.23 -20.20
CA LYS A 195 6.49 -9.95 -19.99
C LYS A 195 6.10 -10.81 -21.19
N GLN A 196 6.37 -10.36 -22.41
CA GLN A 196 6.19 -11.16 -23.62
C GLN A 196 7.09 -12.40 -23.67
N TYR A 197 8.37 -12.24 -23.30
CA TYR A 197 9.29 -13.36 -23.15
C TYR A 197 8.76 -14.39 -22.15
N ASP A 198 8.27 -13.96 -20.99
CA ASP A 198 7.67 -14.84 -20.00
C ASP A 198 6.40 -15.49 -20.51
N PHE A 199 5.53 -14.74 -21.19
CA PHE A 199 4.32 -15.27 -21.83
C PHE A 199 4.61 -16.41 -22.81
N GLU A 200 5.66 -16.28 -23.63
CA GLU A 200 6.08 -17.31 -24.57
C GLU A 200 6.71 -18.52 -23.86
N ARG A 201 7.47 -18.28 -22.81
CA ARG A 201 8.09 -19.35 -21.99
C ARG A 201 7.06 -20.33 -21.43
N TYR A 202 5.86 -19.87 -21.10
CA TYR A 202 4.77 -20.71 -20.63
C TYR A 202 3.89 -21.30 -21.74
N ALA A 203 4.22 -21.16 -23.03
CA ALA A 203 3.55 -21.76 -24.17
C ALA A 203 4.05 -23.19 -24.47
N ARG A 204 4.17 -24.04 -23.48
CA ARG A 204 4.73 -25.39 -23.63
C ARG A 204 3.63 -26.44 -23.84
N HIS A 205 3.98 -27.57 -24.49
CA HIS A 205 3.09 -28.70 -24.61
C HIS A 205 2.70 -29.23 -23.23
N GLY A 206 1.43 -29.61 -23.07
CA GLY A 206 0.89 -30.16 -21.83
C GLY A 206 0.60 -29.13 -20.76
N MET A 207 0.30 -27.88 -21.12
CA MET A 207 -0.12 -26.83 -20.19
C MET A 207 -1.27 -27.29 -19.30
N LYS A 208 -1.20 -26.95 -18.03
CA LYS A 208 -2.22 -27.18 -17.01
C LYS A 208 -3.04 -25.91 -16.76
N GLY A 209 -4.09 -26.02 -15.95
CA GLY A 209 -4.93 -24.86 -15.61
C GLY A 209 -4.16 -23.67 -15.04
N GLU A 210 -3.11 -23.92 -14.23
CA GLU A 210 -2.23 -22.88 -13.71
C GLU A 210 -1.43 -22.17 -14.80
N ASP A 211 -0.96 -22.89 -15.82
CA ASP A 211 -0.25 -22.29 -16.95
C ASP A 211 -1.19 -21.42 -17.79
N PHE A 212 -2.46 -21.83 -17.97
CA PHE A 212 -3.47 -21.00 -18.65
C PHE A 212 -3.74 -19.72 -17.88
N ARG A 213 -3.92 -19.83 -16.55
CA ARG A 213 -4.17 -18.67 -15.69
C ARG A 213 -2.98 -17.69 -15.72
N LEU A 214 -1.76 -18.18 -15.59
CA LEU A 214 -0.56 -17.33 -15.64
C LEU A 214 -0.42 -16.62 -16.99
N ARG A 215 -0.74 -17.30 -18.09
CA ARG A 215 -0.72 -16.67 -19.42
C ARG A 215 -1.79 -15.60 -19.58
N GLU A 216 -2.99 -15.82 -19.03
CA GLU A 216 -4.06 -14.81 -19.00
C GLU A 216 -3.60 -13.59 -18.19
N GLU A 217 -3.07 -13.80 -16.98
CA GLU A 217 -2.51 -12.73 -16.13
C GLU A 217 -1.39 -11.93 -16.84
N LEU A 218 -0.49 -12.61 -17.56
CA LEU A 218 0.57 -11.95 -18.35
C LEU A 218 0.00 -11.14 -19.53
N ALA A 219 -1.03 -11.63 -20.18
CA ALA A 219 -1.70 -10.89 -21.24
C ALA A 219 -2.34 -9.60 -20.69
N ASP A 220 -2.99 -9.67 -19.53
CA ASP A 220 -3.56 -8.52 -18.83
C ASP A 220 -2.48 -7.53 -18.36
N GLN A 221 -1.34 -8.02 -17.86
CA GLN A 221 -0.19 -7.19 -17.48
C GLN A 221 0.39 -6.43 -18.69
N ILE A 222 0.55 -7.09 -19.84
CA ILE A 222 1.03 -6.47 -21.08
C ILE A 222 0.04 -5.41 -21.56
N LYS A 223 -1.26 -5.67 -21.46
CA LYS A 223 -2.31 -4.69 -21.78
C LYS A 223 -2.22 -3.48 -20.85
N ALA A 224 -2.13 -3.70 -19.55
CA ALA A 224 -2.01 -2.62 -18.55
C ALA A 224 -0.76 -1.75 -18.78
N LEU A 225 0.39 -2.34 -19.14
CA LEU A 225 1.59 -1.58 -19.52
C LEU A 225 1.35 -0.68 -20.75
N LYS A 226 0.63 -1.17 -21.76
CA LYS A 226 0.27 -0.34 -22.93
C LYS A 226 -0.65 0.81 -22.55
N GLU A 227 -1.68 0.54 -21.76
CA GLU A 227 -2.60 1.56 -21.25
C GLU A 227 -1.87 2.59 -20.36
N MET A 228 -0.81 2.18 -19.63
CA MET A 228 0.03 3.09 -18.85
C MET A 228 0.78 4.08 -19.77
N LYS A 229 1.27 3.64 -20.94
CA LYS A 229 1.84 4.54 -21.95
C LYS A 229 0.81 5.54 -22.47
N GLU A 230 -0.40 5.08 -22.77
CA GLU A 230 -1.49 5.96 -23.23
C GLU A 230 -1.86 6.99 -22.17
N MET A 231 -1.93 6.59 -20.90
CA MET A 231 -2.17 7.49 -19.77
C MET A 231 -1.10 8.56 -19.68
N ALA A 232 0.18 8.19 -19.73
CA ALA A 232 1.29 9.14 -19.67
C ALA A 232 1.32 10.08 -20.90
N ALA A 233 1.03 9.55 -22.09
CA ALA A 233 0.97 10.34 -23.32
C ALA A 233 -0.14 11.41 -23.27
N ALA A 234 -1.25 11.17 -22.58
CA ALA A 234 -2.29 12.16 -22.38
C ALA A 234 -1.79 13.38 -21.58
N TYR A 235 -0.79 13.19 -20.70
CA TYR A 235 -0.09 14.28 -19.99
C TYR A 235 1.12 14.85 -20.77
N GLY A 236 1.37 14.37 -21.99
CA GLY A 236 2.48 14.84 -22.84
C GLY A 236 3.81 14.12 -22.61
N PHE A 237 3.82 12.99 -21.90
CA PHE A 237 5.05 12.24 -21.59
C PHE A 237 5.13 10.92 -22.36
N ASP A 238 6.33 10.59 -22.84
CA ASP A 238 6.65 9.29 -23.43
C ASP A 238 7.48 8.46 -22.46
N ILE A 239 6.82 7.53 -21.77
CA ILE A 239 7.44 6.61 -20.81
C ILE A 239 7.89 5.29 -21.45
N SER A 240 7.99 5.23 -22.78
CA SER A 240 8.44 4.03 -23.50
C SER A 240 9.90 3.68 -23.18
N GLN A 241 10.73 4.70 -22.94
CA GLN A 241 12.16 4.59 -22.66
C GLN A 241 12.48 4.86 -21.19
N PRO A 242 13.67 4.42 -20.69
CA PRO A 242 14.15 4.79 -19.37
C PRO A 242 14.17 6.30 -19.15
N ALA A 243 14.00 6.73 -17.90
CA ALA A 243 14.12 8.12 -17.51
C ALA A 243 15.53 8.68 -17.75
N LYS A 244 15.61 9.87 -18.32
CA LYS A 244 16.90 10.51 -18.66
C LYS A 244 17.47 11.38 -17.55
N ASP A 245 16.62 11.88 -16.65
CA ASP A 245 16.96 12.82 -15.58
C ASP A 245 16.11 12.61 -14.32
N ALA A 246 16.36 13.42 -13.29
CA ALA A 246 15.69 13.33 -11.99
C ALA A 246 14.19 13.57 -12.09
N HIS A 247 13.77 14.56 -12.87
CA HIS A 247 12.36 14.88 -13.07
C HIS A 247 11.62 13.72 -13.74
N GLU A 248 12.15 13.19 -14.85
CA GLU A 248 11.55 12.03 -15.50
C GLU A 248 11.56 10.80 -14.59
N ALA A 249 12.63 10.56 -13.81
CA ALA A 249 12.67 9.42 -12.90
C ALA A 249 11.54 9.48 -11.85
N ALA A 250 11.30 10.64 -11.27
CA ALA A 250 10.22 10.86 -10.33
C ALA A 250 8.83 10.74 -11.00
N GLN A 251 8.67 11.35 -12.18
CA GLN A 251 7.40 11.31 -12.91
C GLN A 251 7.06 9.91 -13.43
N TRP A 252 8.03 9.16 -13.99
CA TRP A 252 7.81 7.78 -14.47
C TRP A 252 7.43 6.84 -13.32
N LEU A 253 8.12 6.96 -12.20
CA LEU A 253 7.80 6.22 -10.98
C LEU A 253 6.39 6.55 -10.52
N TYR A 254 6.02 7.84 -10.50
CA TYR A 254 4.68 8.24 -10.11
C TYR A 254 3.61 7.73 -11.08
N PHE A 255 3.85 7.70 -12.39
CA PHE A 255 2.89 7.10 -13.33
C PHE A 255 2.68 5.61 -13.07
N GLY A 256 3.71 4.87 -12.67
CA GLY A 256 3.57 3.47 -12.24
C GLY A 256 2.65 3.33 -11.02
N TYR A 257 2.83 4.19 -10.01
CA TYR A 257 1.97 4.25 -8.84
C TYR A 257 0.55 4.70 -9.20
N LEU A 258 0.41 5.73 -10.02
CA LEU A 258 -0.88 6.25 -10.47
C LEU A 258 -1.70 5.18 -11.21
N ALA A 259 -1.06 4.38 -12.06
CA ALA A 259 -1.72 3.28 -12.74
C ALA A 259 -2.29 2.24 -11.76
N ALA A 260 -1.55 1.93 -10.69
CA ALA A 260 -2.04 1.04 -9.65
C ALA A 260 -3.26 1.63 -8.92
N ILE A 261 -3.21 2.88 -8.47
CA ILE A 261 -4.32 3.51 -7.73
C ILE A 261 -5.56 3.76 -8.60
N LYS A 262 -5.43 3.92 -9.91
CA LYS A 262 -6.58 4.05 -10.83
C LYS A 262 -7.37 2.76 -10.99
N THR A 263 -6.79 1.61 -10.70
CA THR A 263 -7.41 0.29 -10.91
C THR A 263 -7.72 -0.45 -9.63
N GLN A 264 -7.17 -0.04 -8.50
CA GLN A 264 -7.44 -0.63 -7.18
C GLN A 264 -8.55 0.09 -6.43
N ASN A 265 -9.21 -0.64 -5.52
CA ASN A 265 -10.07 -0.08 -4.48
C ASN A 265 -9.46 -0.39 -3.10
N GLY A 266 -8.16 -0.40 -3.02
CA GLY A 266 -7.42 -0.78 -1.85
C GLY A 266 -7.30 0.33 -0.81
N ALA A 267 -7.13 -0.09 0.44
CA ALA A 267 -6.51 0.70 1.46
C ALA A 267 -5.17 0.07 1.73
N ALA A 268 -4.08 0.47 1.55
CA ALA A 268 -2.73 -0.04 1.54
C ALA A 268 -2.13 0.07 0.14
N MET A 269 -2.04 1.33 -0.30
CA MET A 269 -1.41 1.69 -1.57
C MET A 269 0.04 2.11 -1.29
N SER A 270 0.83 1.19 -0.75
CA SER A 270 2.23 1.44 -0.38
C SER A 270 3.05 1.85 -1.59
N VAL A 271 3.89 2.88 -1.41
CA VAL A 271 4.78 3.42 -2.44
C VAL A 271 6.06 2.61 -2.54
N GLY A 272 6.54 2.15 -1.40
CA GLY A 272 7.76 1.37 -1.31
C GLY A 272 9.02 2.22 -1.12
N ARG A 273 10.17 1.58 -1.29
CA ARG A 273 11.48 2.15 -1.07
C ARG A 273 11.99 2.91 -2.29
N ILE A 274 11.61 4.17 -2.41
CA ILE A 274 11.92 5.00 -3.59
C ILE A 274 13.01 6.04 -3.34
N SER A 275 13.31 6.37 -2.08
CA SER A 275 14.18 7.48 -1.71
C SER A 275 15.60 7.31 -2.26
N THR A 276 16.29 6.25 -1.87
CA THR A 276 17.67 5.95 -2.33
C THR A 276 17.75 5.80 -3.86
N PHE A 277 16.70 5.25 -4.49
CA PHE A 277 16.63 5.12 -5.94
C PHE A 277 16.61 6.49 -6.64
N LEU A 278 15.73 7.39 -6.21
CA LEU A 278 15.61 8.73 -6.79
C LEU A 278 16.86 9.59 -6.53
N ASP A 279 17.51 9.40 -5.37
CA ASP A 279 18.75 10.11 -5.05
C ASP A 279 19.85 9.90 -6.11
N ILE A 280 19.92 8.72 -6.70
CA ILE A 280 20.91 8.41 -7.76
C ILE A 280 20.75 9.36 -8.95
N TYR A 281 19.53 9.63 -9.37
CA TYR A 281 19.23 10.55 -10.48
C TYR A 281 19.41 12.00 -10.05
N ILE A 282 18.92 12.37 -8.88
CA ILE A 282 19.02 13.74 -8.32
C ILE A 282 20.49 14.14 -8.16
N GLU A 283 21.30 13.29 -7.51
CA GLU A 283 22.72 13.58 -7.32
C GLU A 283 23.49 13.69 -8.62
N ARG A 284 23.14 12.89 -9.62
CA ARG A 284 23.71 13.00 -10.96
C ARG A 284 23.41 14.36 -11.58
N ASP A 285 22.19 14.82 -11.49
CA ASP A 285 21.75 16.06 -12.11
C ASP A 285 22.24 17.30 -11.33
N LEU A 286 22.32 17.22 -9.99
CA LEU A 286 22.97 18.24 -9.14
C LEU A 286 24.46 18.39 -9.51
N LYS A 287 25.20 17.29 -9.62
CA LYS A 287 26.63 17.29 -10.02
C LYS A 287 26.84 17.83 -11.43
N ALA A 288 25.87 17.63 -12.31
CA ALA A 288 25.88 18.18 -13.67
C ALA A 288 25.44 19.63 -13.75
N GLY A 289 24.99 20.24 -12.65
CA GLY A 289 24.46 21.61 -12.60
C GLY A 289 23.16 21.79 -13.37
N LYS A 290 22.37 20.72 -13.55
CA LYS A 290 21.09 20.76 -14.24
C LYS A 290 19.96 21.21 -13.34
N ILE A 291 20.06 20.90 -12.06
CA ILE A 291 19.12 21.31 -11.01
C ILE A 291 19.89 21.81 -9.78
N THR A 292 19.23 22.61 -8.97
CA THR A 292 19.68 23.08 -7.65
C THR A 292 19.12 22.19 -6.54
N GLU A 293 19.63 22.32 -5.30
CA GLU A 293 19.07 21.60 -4.12
C GLU A 293 17.60 21.97 -3.91
N LYS A 294 17.24 23.24 -4.16
CA LYS A 294 15.87 23.74 -4.03
C LYS A 294 14.92 23.11 -5.06
N GLU A 295 15.34 22.98 -6.31
CA GLU A 295 14.57 22.31 -7.36
C GLU A 295 14.47 20.79 -7.11
N ALA A 296 15.50 20.17 -6.53
CA ALA A 296 15.44 18.79 -6.09
C ALA A 296 14.40 18.58 -4.99
N GLN A 297 14.31 19.49 -4.01
CA GLN A 297 13.26 19.48 -2.99
C GLN A 297 11.87 19.67 -3.62
N GLU A 298 11.70 20.61 -4.55
CA GLU A 298 10.42 20.85 -5.24
C GLU A 298 9.86 19.59 -5.91
N ILE A 299 10.71 18.80 -6.58
CA ILE A 299 10.29 17.52 -7.18
C ILE A 299 9.71 16.58 -6.13
N ILE A 300 10.35 16.48 -4.96
CA ILE A 300 9.91 15.60 -3.86
C ILE A 300 8.63 16.13 -3.22
N ASP A 301 8.53 17.44 -2.97
CA ASP A 301 7.32 18.06 -2.42
C ASP A 301 6.11 17.80 -3.31
N HIS A 302 6.26 18.03 -4.62
CA HIS A 302 5.17 17.83 -5.57
C HIS A 302 4.76 16.35 -5.67
N MET A 303 5.71 15.42 -5.58
CA MET A 303 5.41 14.00 -5.51
C MET A 303 4.61 13.66 -4.24
N VAL A 304 5.02 14.19 -3.09
CA VAL A 304 4.33 13.97 -1.81
C VAL A 304 2.93 14.60 -1.82
N MET A 305 2.74 15.77 -2.45
CA MET A 305 1.39 16.33 -2.66
C MET A 305 0.47 15.35 -3.39
N LYS A 306 0.98 14.66 -4.41
CA LYS A 306 0.19 13.66 -5.16
C LYS A 306 -0.21 12.49 -4.27
N PHE A 307 0.68 11.98 -3.42
CA PHE A 307 0.33 10.93 -2.45
C PHE A 307 -0.73 11.37 -1.46
N ARG A 308 -0.70 12.63 -1.01
CA ARG A 308 -1.71 13.21 -0.10
C ARG A 308 -3.10 13.38 -0.72
N MET A 309 -3.22 13.30 -2.05
CA MET A 309 -4.49 13.44 -2.77
C MET A 309 -5.18 12.13 -3.09
N VAL A 310 -4.57 10.98 -2.86
CA VAL A 310 -5.18 9.67 -3.15
C VAL A 310 -6.39 9.44 -2.26
N LYS A 311 -7.55 9.24 -2.88
CA LYS A 311 -8.84 9.05 -2.20
C LYS A 311 -9.66 7.95 -2.86
N PHE A 312 -10.33 7.15 -2.03
CA PHE A 312 -11.28 6.14 -2.49
C PHE A 312 -12.68 6.41 -1.93
N ALA A 313 -13.70 5.91 -2.61
CA ALA A 313 -15.07 5.96 -2.09
C ALA A 313 -15.19 5.04 -0.87
N ARG A 314 -15.43 5.62 0.31
CA ARG A 314 -15.58 4.91 1.59
C ARG A 314 -16.84 5.40 2.32
N ILE A 315 -17.46 4.51 3.07
CA ILE A 315 -18.61 4.85 3.91
C ILE A 315 -18.16 5.35 5.29
N GLU A 316 -19.04 6.05 5.98
CA GLU A 316 -18.75 6.62 7.30
C GLU A 316 -18.25 5.56 8.31
N SER A 317 -18.85 4.38 8.34
CA SER A 317 -18.43 3.30 9.26
C SER A 317 -17.01 2.81 8.99
N TYR A 318 -16.51 2.89 7.76
CA TYR A 318 -15.10 2.64 7.44
C TYR A 318 -14.21 3.74 8.00
N ASN A 319 -14.60 5.00 7.80
CA ASN A 319 -13.86 6.14 8.30
C ASN A 319 -13.79 6.16 9.84
N GLN A 320 -14.86 5.75 10.52
CA GLN A 320 -14.87 5.58 11.98
C GLN A 320 -13.92 4.46 12.44
N LEU A 321 -13.92 3.32 11.73
CA LEU A 321 -13.04 2.17 12.06
C LEU A 321 -11.55 2.52 11.97
N PHE A 322 -11.16 3.34 10.99
CA PHE A 322 -9.78 3.67 10.70
C PHE A 322 -9.40 5.11 11.08
N SER A 323 -10.25 5.82 11.80
CA SER A 323 -10.04 7.22 12.23
C SER A 323 -9.80 8.17 11.05
N GLY A 324 -10.55 7.98 9.97
CA GLY A 324 -10.48 8.78 8.75
C GLY A 324 -10.49 7.91 7.49
N ASP A 325 -9.88 8.41 6.44
CA ASP A 325 -9.84 7.78 5.11
C ASP A 325 -8.38 7.48 4.66
N PRO A 326 -7.60 6.73 5.47
CA PRO A 326 -6.22 6.43 5.13
C PRO A 326 -6.13 5.47 3.95
N VAL A 327 -5.11 5.66 3.13
CA VAL A 327 -4.75 4.75 2.04
C VAL A 327 -3.46 3.99 2.30
N TRP A 328 -2.76 4.33 3.40
CA TRP A 328 -1.45 3.78 3.76
C TRP A 328 -0.48 3.77 2.58
N ALA A 329 -0.22 4.96 2.04
CA ALA A 329 0.82 5.19 1.05
C ALA A 329 2.19 5.17 1.72
N THR A 330 2.56 3.99 2.23
CA THR A 330 3.80 3.81 3.00
C THR A 330 5.01 3.97 2.12
N LEU A 331 5.96 4.78 2.58
CA LEU A 331 7.20 5.11 1.89
C LEU A 331 8.36 4.99 2.87
N GLU A 332 9.34 4.16 2.54
CA GLU A 332 10.48 3.89 3.40
C GLU A 332 11.68 4.77 3.06
N VAL A 333 12.37 5.20 4.11
CA VAL A 333 13.64 5.94 4.06
C VAL A 333 14.70 5.23 4.89
N ALA A 334 15.96 5.50 4.61
CA ALA A 334 17.13 4.97 5.33
C ALA A 334 17.31 3.44 5.23
N GLY A 335 17.71 2.80 6.32
CA GLY A 335 18.08 1.38 6.39
C GLY A 335 19.55 1.12 6.08
N MET A 336 19.92 -0.17 6.12
CA MET A 336 21.31 -0.63 5.87
C MET A 336 21.36 -1.60 4.69
N GLY A 337 22.40 -1.50 3.87
CA GLY A 337 22.73 -2.52 2.88
C GLY A 337 23.23 -3.81 3.52
N GLN A 338 23.09 -4.94 2.83
CA GLN A 338 23.66 -6.22 3.26
C GLN A 338 25.19 -6.18 3.33
N ASP A 339 25.82 -5.31 2.56
CA ASP A 339 27.26 -5.05 2.57
C ASP A 339 27.71 -4.19 3.77
N GLY A 340 26.79 -3.73 4.60
CA GLY A 340 27.04 -2.95 5.80
C GLY A 340 27.13 -1.44 5.59
N ARG A 341 26.96 -0.94 4.36
CA ARG A 341 26.86 0.51 4.11
C ARG A 341 25.50 1.02 4.60
N SER A 342 25.46 2.25 5.11
CA SER A 342 24.20 2.97 5.30
C SER A 342 23.54 3.23 3.95
N MET A 343 22.23 3.07 3.87
CA MET A 343 21.44 3.46 2.69
C MET A 343 20.82 4.86 2.83
N VAL A 344 21.20 5.60 3.88
CA VAL A 344 20.84 7.00 4.02
C VAL A 344 21.46 7.82 2.91
N THR A 345 20.65 8.61 2.23
CA THR A 345 21.02 9.54 1.18
C THR A 345 20.46 10.94 1.48
N LYS A 346 20.84 11.96 0.73
CA LYS A 346 20.23 13.28 0.88
C LYS A 346 18.70 13.25 0.65
N ASN A 347 18.26 12.34 -0.19
CA ASN A 347 16.84 12.26 -0.51
C ASN A 347 15.98 11.75 0.66
N ASP A 348 16.58 11.01 1.61
CA ASP A 348 15.88 10.62 2.84
C ASP A 348 15.57 11.85 3.71
N TYR A 349 16.50 12.78 3.78
CA TYR A 349 16.26 14.08 4.42
C TYR A 349 15.19 14.89 3.68
N ARG A 350 15.21 14.93 2.33
CA ARG A 350 14.19 15.66 1.55
C ARG A 350 12.79 15.11 1.78
N PHE A 351 12.61 13.79 1.85
CA PHE A 351 11.31 13.21 2.16
C PHE A 351 10.83 13.58 3.57
N LEU A 352 11.70 13.55 4.57
CA LEU A 352 11.34 13.99 5.92
C LEU A 352 11.05 15.50 5.97
N HIS A 353 11.78 16.29 5.21
CA HIS A 353 11.62 17.75 5.13
C HIS A 353 10.26 18.18 4.55
N THR A 354 9.60 17.33 3.76
CA THR A 354 8.23 17.62 3.29
C THR A 354 7.23 17.82 4.43
N LEU A 355 7.53 17.31 5.64
CA LEU A 355 6.72 17.53 6.84
C LEU A 355 6.92 18.92 7.44
N GLU A 356 8.04 19.58 7.14
CA GLU A 356 8.31 20.98 7.49
C GLU A 356 7.71 21.91 6.42
N ASP A 357 7.98 21.65 5.14
CA ASP A 357 7.51 22.48 4.03
C ASP A 357 5.97 22.52 3.90
N MET A 358 5.32 21.38 4.12
CA MET A 358 3.86 21.24 3.92
C MET A 358 3.10 20.86 5.20
N GLY A 359 3.79 20.79 6.33
CA GLY A 359 3.22 20.39 7.61
C GLY A 359 2.91 18.88 7.73
N PRO A 360 2.59 18.45 8.96
CA PRO A 360 2.31 17.05 9.27
C PRO A 360 1.09 16.53 8.54
N ALA A 361 1.16 15.27 8.09
CA ALA A 361 0.07 14.58 7.40
C ALA A 361 0.18 13.07 7.64
N PRO A 362 -0.95 12.33 7.62
CA PRO A 362 -0.93 10.87 7.71
C PRO A 362 -0.39 10.18 6.45
N GLU A 363 -0.35 10.90 5.31
CA GLU A 363 0.09 10.39 4.02
C GLU A 363 1.17 11.29 3.38
N PRO A 364 2.19 10.70 2.79
CA PRO A 364 2.55 9.28 2.89
C PRO A 364 2.88 8.88 4.33
N ASN A 365 2.65 7.60 4.69
CA ASN A 365 3.14 7.07 5.95
C ASN A 365 4.67 6.89 5.83
N LEU A 366 5.41 7.91 6.26
CA LEU A 366 6.87 7.91 6.21
C LEU A 366 7.43 6.97 7.26
N THR A 367 8.17 5.95 6.81
CA THR A 367 8.73 4.90 7.67
C THR A 367 10.25 4.93 7.60
N VAL A 368 10.87 5.22 8.73
CA VAL A 368 12.33 5.12 8.90
C VAL A 368 12.69 3.65 9.17
N LEU A 369 13.48 3.05 8.29
CA LEU A 369 14.06 1.73 8.50
C LEU A 369 15.27 1.88 9.42
N TYR A 370 15.00 1.78 10.72
CA TYR A 370 15.95 2.13 11.77
C TYR A 370 16.96 1.02 12.03
N SER A 371 18.24 1.41 12.09
CA SER A 371 19.34 0.63 12.64
C SER A 371 20.18 1.53 13.55
N SER A 372 20.74 0.96 14.62
CA SER A 372 21.69 1.68 15.47
C SER A 372 22.92 2.18 14.71
N ARG A 373 23.22 1.58 13.56
CA ARG A 373 24.38 1.91 12.69
C ARG A 373 24.12 3.03 11.69
N LEU A 374 22.90 3.59 11.63
CA LEU A 374 22.63 4.76 10.79
C LEU A 374 23.47 5.97 11.22
N PRO A 375 23.81 6.90 10.30
CA PRO A 375 24.51 8.13 10.64
C PRO A 375 23.84 8.90 11.78
N GLU A 376 24.64 9.39 12.73
CA GLU A 376 24.10 10.10 13.91
C GLU A 376 23.32 11.36 13.53
N ASN A 377 23.79 12.11 12.51
CA ASN A 377 23.09 13.29 12.02
C ASN A 377 21.68 12.94 11.52
N PHE A 378 21.56 11.85 10.76
CA PHE A 378 20.25 11.41 10.28
C PHE A 378 19.32 10.97 11.42
N LYS A 379 19.83 10.19 12.37
CA LYS A 379 19.05 9.77 13.55
C LYS A 379 18.53 10.97 14.34
N LYS A 380 19.39 11.98 14.53
CA LYS A 380 19.00 13.21 15.22
C LYS A 380 17.92 13.96 14.44
N TYR A 381 18.13 14.21 13.16
CA TYR A 381 17.14 14.89 12.32
C TYR A 381 15.79 14.17 12.29
N ALA A 382 15.78 12.85 12.07
CA ALA A 382 14.56 12.06 12.09
C ALA A 382 13.83 12.13 13.45
N ALA A 383 14.59 12.12 14.56
CA ALA A 383 14.02 12.27 15.90
C ALA A 383 13.41 13.67 16.11
N ASP A 384 14.06 14.72 15.65
CA ASP A 384 13.56 16.11 15.74
C ASP A 384 12.25 16.26 14.94
N ILE A 385 12.19 15.73 13.71
CA ILE A 385 10.96 15.70 12.90
C ILE A 385 9.86 14.87 13.60
N SER A 386 10.19 13.73 14.20
CA SER A 386 9.22 12.91 14.96
C SER A 386 8.60 13.68 16.11
N VAL A 387 9.42 14.41 16.88
CA VAL A 387 8.97 15.19 18.05
C VAL A 387 8.07 16.34 17.64
N THR A 388 8.41 17.01 16.53
CA THR A 388 7.69 18.20 16.06
C THR A 388 6.41 17.90 15.31
N THR A 389 6.35 16.76 14.59
CA THR A 389 5.24 16.46 13.66
C THR A 389 4.40 15.25 14.04
N SER A 390 4.94 14.29 14.82
CA SER A 390 4.31 12.98 15.11
C SER A 390 3.89 12.20 13.84
N SER A 391 4.59 12.40 12.71
CA SER A 391 4.20 11.89 11.40
C SER A 391 5.17 10.85 10.82
N ILE A 392 6.06 10.31 11.64
CA ILE A 392 7.05 9.30 11.24
C ILE A 392 6.80 8.00 12.01
N GLN A 393 6.86 6.88 11.28
CA GLN A 393 6.92 5.53 11.82
C GLN A 393 8.35 5.01 11.78
N TYR A 394 8.69 4.10 12.70
CA TYR A 394 9.98 3.43 12.73
C TYR A 394 9.80 1.92 12.65
N GLU A 395 10.59 1.29 11.79
CA GLU A 395 10.70 -0.17 11.69
C GLU A 395 12.14 -0.61 11.98
N ASN A 396 12.29 -1.75 12.65
CA ASN A 396 13.60 -2.25 13.02
C ASN A 396 14.28 -2.97 11.85
N ASP A 397 15.12 -2.25 11.10
CA ASP A 397 15.84 -2.78 9.95
C ASP A 397 16.77 -3.96 10.32
N ASP A 398 17.36 -3.96 11.52
CA ASP A 398 18.25 -5.03 11.96
C ASP A 398 17.50 -6.36 12.20
N VAL A 399 16.19 -6.32 12.40
CA VAL A 399 15.31 -7.50 12.48
C VAL A 399 14.74 -7.87 11.10
N MET A 400 14.34 -6.88 10.32
CA MET A 400 13.68 -7.11 9.01
C MET A 400 14.67 -7.55 7.93
N ARG A 401 15.79 -6.86 7.79
CA ARG A 401 16.79 -7.10 6.74
C ARG A 401 17.35 -8.54 6.68
N PRO A 402 17.60 -9.24 7.78
CA PRO A 402 18.04 -10.64 7.71
C PRO A 402 17.04 -11.59 7.03
N VAL A 403 15.75 -11.23 7.01
CA VAL A 403 14.67 -12.07 6.44
C VAL A 403 14.37 -11.69 4.99
N TRP A 404 14.26 -10.38 4.70
CA TRP A 404 13.81 -9.86 3.39
C TRP A 404 14.91 -9.21 2.54
N GLY A 405 16.17 -9.25 3.00
CA GLY A 405 17.27 -8.55 2.29
C GLY A 405 17.24 -7.04 2.57
N ASP A 406 17.98 -6.28 1.76
CA ASP A 406 18.13 -4.84 1.90
C ASP A 406 17.23 -4.02 0.93
N ASP A 407 16.43 -4.70 0.11
CA ASP A 407 15.46 -4.07 -0.79
C ASP A 407 14.04 -4.59 -0.50
N TYR A 408 13.58 -4.37 0.72
CA TYR A 408 12.22 -4.68 1.12
C TYR A 408 11.39 -3.41 1.28
N SER A 409 10.09 -3.57 1.15
CA SER A 409 9.09 -2.52 1.39
C SER A 409 8.18 -2.90 2.54
N ILE A 410 7.65 -1.90 3.23
CA ILE A 410 6.62 -2.07 4.25
C ILE A 410 5.25 -1.99 3.60
N CYS A 411 4.55 -3.10 3.64
CA CYS A 411 3.19 -3.20 3.14
C CYS A 411 2.20 -2.67 4.17
N CYS A 412 1.43 -1.66 3.83
CA CYS A 412 0.47 -1.02 4.72
C CYS A 412 1.18 -0.34 5.90
N CYS A 413 1.14 -0.93 7.09
CA CYS A 413 1.72 -0.33 8.30
C CYS A 413 3.02 -0.99 8.76
N VAL A 414 3.14 -2.33 8.76
CA VAL A 414 4.27 -3.02 9.42
C VAL A 414 4.74 -4.31 8.74
N SER A 415 4.04 -4.81 7.74
CA SER A 415 4.40 -6.08 7.08
C SER A 415 5.47 -5.85 6.03
N ALA A 416 6.60 -6.56 6.13
CA ALA A 416 7.64 -6.49 5.11
C ALA A 416 7.40 -7.45 3.93
N THR A 417 7.89 -7.06 2.76
CA THR A 417 7.89 -7.87 1.54
C THR A 417 9.11 -7.52 0.67
N GLU A 418 9.68 -8.49 -0.03
CA GLU A 418 10.79 -8.27 -0.95
C GLU A 418 10.30 -7.51 -2.19
N THR A 419 10.78 -6.28 -2.40
CA THR A 419 10.25 -5.35 -3.41
C THR A 419 10.34 -5.93 -4.81
N GLY A 420 9.23 -5.99 -5.51
CA GLY A 420 9.14 -6.49 -6.88
C GLY A 420 9.23 -8.00 -7.05
N LYS A 421 9.49 -8.76 -5.99
CA LYS A 421 9.61 -10.23 -6.02
C LYS A 421 8.52 -10.94 -5.25
N GLU A 422 8.01 -10.31 -4.23
CA GLU A 422 6.89 -10.80 -3.44
C GLU A 422 5.65 -9.95 -3.69
N MET A 423 4.52 -10.56 -3.55
CA MET A 423 3.25 -9.88 -3.43
C MET A 423 2.56 -10.33 -2.14
N GLN A 424 1.98 -9.39 -1.45
CA GLN A 424 1.29 -9.66 -0.22
C GLN A 424 -0.18 -9.28 -0.32
N PHE A 425 -1.05 -10.22 0.02
CA PHE A 425 -2.44 -9.92 0.26
C PHE A 425 -2.64 -9.39 1.68
N PHE A 426 -3.54 -8.44 1.83
CA PHE A 426 -3.96 -8.02 3.15
C PHE A 426 -4.76 -9.14 3.84
N GLY A 427 -4.34 -9.47 5.06
CA GLY A 427 -5.08 -10.32 5.96
C GLY A 427 -6.11 -9.55 6.77
N ALA A 428 -6.82 -10.28 7.59
CA ALA A 428 -7.71 -9.76 8.62
C ALA A 428 -7.04 -9.89 9.99
N ARG A 429 -7.80 -9.69 11.06
CA ARG A 429 -7.34 -9.93 12.42
C ARG A 429 -8.22 -10.97 13.10
N ALA A 430 -7.61 -11.99 13.66
CA ALA A 430 -8.24 -12.88 14.63
C ALA A 430 -8.30 -12.16 15.99
N ASN A 431 -9.48 -12.07 16.58
CA ASN A 431 -9.68 -11.39 17.86
C ASN A 431 -9.46 -12.37 19.02
N LEU A 432 -8.24 -12.37 19.56
CA LEU A 432 -7.83 -13.31 20.61
C LEU A 432 -8.55 -13.04 21.93
N ALA A 433 -8.86 -11.80 22.25
CA ALA A 433 -9.63 -11.46 23.46
C ALA A 433 -11.07 -12.05 23.38
N LYS A 434 -11.74 -11.93 22.23
CA LYS A 434 -13.03 -12.61 22.02
C LYS A 434 -12.89 -14.13 22.04
N CYS A 435 -11.79 -14.66 21.51
CA CYS A 435 -11.51 -16.08 21.56
C CYS A 435 -11.44 -16.59 23.01
N LEU A 436 -10.78 -15.84 23.90
CA LEU A 436 -10.73 -16.16 25.33
C LEU A 436 -12.13 -16.07 25.98
N LEU A 437 -12.91 -15.03 25.66
CA LEU A 437 -14.28 -14.92 26.14
C LEU A 437 -15.16 -16.09 25.66
N TYR A 438 -15.00 -16.52 24.42
CA TYR A 438 -15.69 -17.70 23.89
C TYR A 438 -15.26 -18.99 24.58
N ALA A 439 -13.96 -19.12 24.90
CA ALA A 439 -13.45 -20.23 25.68
C ALA A 439 -14.14 -20.34 27.06
N ILE A 440 -14.33 -19.21 27.74
CA ILE A 440 -15.02 -19.15 29.02
C ILE A 440 -16.54 -19.38 28.86
N ASN A 441 -17.16 -18.77 27.84
CA ASN A 441 -18.60 -18.74 27.65
C ASN A 441 -19.16 -19.92 26.83
N GLY A 442 -18.38 -20.97 26.55
CA GLY A 442 -18.84 -22.13 25.77
C GLY A 442 -19.15 -21.83 24.31
N GLY A 443 -18.39 -20.91 23.68
CA GLY A 443 -18.54 -20.51 22.28
C GLY A 443 -19.63 -19.46 22.03
N ILE A 444 -20.23 -18.90 23.09
CA ILE A 444 -21.29 -17.89 23.00
C ILE A 444 -20.68 -16.50 22.99
N ASP A 445 -21.13 -15.67 22.04
CA ASP A 445 -20.72 -14.26 21.94
C ASP A 445 -21.22 -13.47 23.16
N GLU A 446 -20.32 -12.74 23.79
CA GLU A 446 -20.58 -12.01 25.04
C GLU A 446 -21.55 -10.83 24.86
N LYS A 447 -21.63 -10.28 23.65
CA LYS A 447 -22.48 -9.13 23.33
C LYS A 447 -23.84 -9.53 22.78
N ASN A 448 -23.83 -10.38 21.74
CA ASN A 448 -25.05 -10.72 20.99
C ASN A 448 -25.76 -11.97 21.55
N LYS A 449 -25.14 -12.68 22.51
CA LYS A 449 -25.67 -13.87 23.18
C LYS A 449 -26.04 -15.00 22.21
N VAL A 450 -25.29 -15.13 21.11
CA VAL A 450 -25.48 -16.18 20.09
C VAL A 450 -24.29 -17.15 20.07
N GLN A 451 -24.57 -18.41 19.73
CA GLN A 451 -23.53 -19.41 19.53
C GLN A 451 -22.74 -19.09 18.25
N VAL A 452 -21.45 -18.82 18.38
CA VAL A 452 -20.53 -18.51 17.27
C VAL A 452 -19.45 -19.56 17.14
N GLY A 453 -18.72 -19.84 18.21
CA GLY A 453 -17.69 -20.87 18.27
C GLY A 453 -18.25 -22.28 18.59
N PRO A 454 -17.39 -23.27 18.69
CA PRO A 454 -17.76 -24.61 19.16
C PRO A 454 -18.53 -24.56 20.49
N ALA A 455 -19.60 -25.34 20.58
CA ALA A 455 -20.48 -25.37 21.75
C ALA A 455 -20.00 -26.38 22.80
N TYR A 456 -19.86 -25.93 24.03
CA TYR A 456 -19.64 -26.74 25.22
C TYR A 456 -20.18 -26.03 26.47
N GLN A 457 -20.11 -26.70 27.64
CA GLN A 457 -20.57 -26.08 28.86
C GLN A 457 -19.68 -24.90 29.26
N PRO A 458 -20.23 -23.69 29.48
CA PRO A 458 -19.47 -22.56 29.98
C PRO A 458 -18.80 -22.86 31.32
N ILE A 459 -17.70 -22.21 31.60
CA ILE A 459 -17.10 -22.20 32.93
C ILE A 459 -17.98 -21.32 33.83
N THR A 460 -18.58 -21.93 34.85
CA THR A 460 -19.52 -21.26 35.78
C THR A 460 -19.00 -21.19 37.22
N SER A 461 -17.76 -21.63 37.45
CA SER A 461 -17.10 -21.58 38.75
C SER A 461 -16.89 -20.10 39.19
N GLU A 462 -16.94 -19.87 40.49
CA GLU A 462 -16.70 -18.55 41.06
C GLU A 462 -15.29 -18.01 40.77
N TYR A 463 -14.33 -18.92 40.65
CA TYR A 463 -12.95 -18.67 40.29
C TYR A 463 -12.60 -19.43 39.02
N LEU A 464 -11.83 -18.79 38.13
CA LEU A 464 -11.34 -19.43 36.92
C LEU A 464 -10.08 -20.25 37.24
N ASP A 465 -10.14 -21.53 36.92
CA ASP A 465 -8.97 -22.39 36.95
C ASP A 465 -8.12 -22.18 35.70
N TYR A 466 -6.84 -21.98 35.87
CA TYR A 466 -5.93 -21.66 34.77
C TYR A 466 -5.86 -22.78 33.73
N ASP A 467 -5.69 -24.02 34.18
CA ASP A 467 -5.52 -25.17 33.27
C ASP A 467 -6.82 -25.44 32.50
N GLU A 468 -7.98 -25.34 33.17
CA GLU A 468 -9.28 -25.46 32.51
C GLU A 468 -9.50 -24.36 31.45
N VAL A 469 -9.18 -23.13 31.75
CA VAL A 469 -9.30 -22.00 30.80
C VAL A 469 -8.38 -22.19 29.61
N MET A 470 -7.12 -22.60 29.84
CA MET A 470 -6.14 -22.79 28.77
C MET A 470 -6.52 -23.96 27.86
N GLU A 471 -7.00 -25.09 28.40
CA GLU A 471 -7.48 -26.20 27.58
C GLU A 471 -8.60 -25.77 26.63
N LYS A 472 -9.59 -25.06 27.15
CA LYS A 472 -10.70 -24.53 26.34
C LYS A 472 -10.27 -23.46 25.36
N TYR A 473 -9.30 -22.64 25.75
CA TYR A 473 -8.74 -21.60 24.89
C TYR A 473 -7.97 -22.21 23.71
N ASP A 474 -7.18 -23.25 23.94
CA ASP A 474 -6.46 -23.96 22.87
C ASP A 474 -7.44 -24.58 21.85
N GLN A 475 -8.50 -25.20 22.31
CA GLN A 475 -9.55 -25.73 21.43
C GLN A 475 -10.24 -24.64 20.61
N MET A 476 -10.51 -23.49 21.24
CA MET A 476 -11.13 -22.34 20.57
C MET A 476 -10.16 -21.69 19.57
N MET A 477 -8.87 -21.64 19.88
CA MET A 477 -7.82 -21.14 19.00
C MET A 477 -7.62 -22.04 17.77
N GLU A 478 -7.67 -23.35 17.92
CA GLU A 478 -7.60 -24.30 16.80
C GLU A 478 -8.77 -24.10 15.84
N TRP A 479 -9.99 -23.97 16.37
CA TRP A 479 -11.17 -23.64 15.56
C TRP A 479 -11.02 -22.30 14.86
N LEU A 480 -10.63 -21.24 15.59
CA LEU A 480 -10.51 -19.89 15.06
C LEU A 480 -9.45 -19.79 13.96
N SER A 481 -8.28 -20.42 14.17
CA SER A 481 -7.19 -20.38 13.20
C SER A 481 -7.58 -21.04 11.88
N LYS A 482 -8.24 -22.18 11.94
CA LYS A 482 -8.76 -22.86 10.74
C LYS A 482 -9.79 -22.00 10.02
N LEU A 483 -10.79 -21.50 10.74
CA LEU A 483 -11.82 -20.64 10.16
C LEU A 483 -11.23 -19.36 9.55
N TYR A 484 -10.24 -18.77 10.20
CA TYR A 484 -9.53 -17.59 9.74
C TYR A 484 -8.80 -17.86 8.42
N VAL A 485 -8.03 -18.93 8.34
CA VAL A 485 -7.27 -19.30 7.13
C VAL A 485 -8.22 -19.62 5.97
N ASP A 486 -9.26 -20.43 6.22
CA ASP A 486 -10.26 -20.79 5.19
C ASP A 486 -10.98 -19.54 4.66
N THR A 487 -11.32 -18.60 5.55
CA THR A 487 -11.98 -17.33 5.17
C THR A 487 -11.07 -16.47 4.30
N LEU A 488 -9.80 -16.33 4.67
CA LEU A 488 -8.84 -15.54 3.88
C LEU A 488 -8.54 -16.20 2.53
N ASN A 489 -8.32 -17.50 2.48
CA ASN A 489 -8.10 -18.21 1.21
C ASN A 489 -9.26 -18.00 0.24
N MET A 490 -10.49 -18.05 0.74
CA MET A 490 -11.69 -17.79 -0.06
C MET A 490 -11.73 -16.36 -0.60
N ILE A 491 -11.44 -15.37 0.23
CA ILE A 491 -11.39 -13.96 -0.17
C ILE A 491 -10.30 -13.75 -1.23
N HIS A 492 -9.10 -14.29 -1.03
CA HIS A 492 -7.98 -14.12 -1.95
C HIS A 492 -8.22 -14.81 -3.28
N TYR A 493 -8.86 -16.00 -3.27
CA TYR A 493 -9.29 -16.65 -4.50
C TYR A 493 -10.24 -15.76 -5.32
N MET A 494 -11.19 -15.09 -4.65
CA MET A 494 -12.13 -14.19 -5.31
C MET A 494 -11.46 -12.89 -5.79
N HIS A 495 -10.46 -12.40 -5.08
CA HIS A 495 -9.63 -11.29 -5.55
C HIS A 495 -8.90 -11.67 -6.84
N ASP A 496 -8.18 -12.79 -6.85
CA ASP A 496 -7.47 -13.27 -8.06
C ASP A 496 -8.42 -13.46 -9.25
N LYS A 497 -9.64 -13.90 -9.00
CA LYS A 497 -10.61 -14.20 -10.05
C LYS A 497 -11.34 -12.97 -10.59
N TYR A 498 -11.70 -12.03 -9.75
CA TYR A 498 -12.58 -10.90 -10.09
C TYR A 498 -11.95 -9.53 -9.86
N TYR A 499 -10.73 -9.49 -9.34
CA TYR A 499 -10.04 -8.26 -8.97
C TYR A 499 -8.53 -8.38 -9.19
N TYR A 500 -8.14 -8.79 -10.40
CA TYR A 500 -6.72 -8.90 -10.72
C TYR A 500 -6.13 -7.52 -11.01
N GLU A 501 -5.14 -7.10 -10.21
CA GLU A 501 -4.51 -5.79 -10.32
C GLU A 501 -3.37 -5.82 -11.36
N ALA A 502 -3.73 -5.92 -12.62
CA ALA A 502 -2.78 -6.11 -13.73
C ALA A 502 -1.71 -5.00 -13.82
N ALA A 503 -2.09 -3.74 -13.59
CA ALA A 503 -1.15 -2.62 -13.63
C ALA A 503 -0.07 -2.75 -12.55
N GLN A 504 -0.43 -3.10 -11.33
CA GLN A 504 0.53 -3.33 -10.25
C GLN A 504 1.36 -4.59 -10.47
N MET A 505 0.71 -5.69 -10.86
CA MET A 505 1.39 -6.97 -11.09
C MET A 505 2.33 -6.94 -12.29
N SER A 506 2.13 -6.04 -13.26
CA SER A 506 3.08 -5.82 -14.35
C SER A 506 4.45 -5.33 -13.87
N LEU A 507 4.50 -4.73 -12.69
CA LEU A 507 5.70 -4.20 -12.04
C LEU A 507 6.28 -5.14 -10.96
N ILE A 508 5.87 -6.41 -10.97
CA ILE A 508 6.36 -7.47 -10.10
C ILE A 508 6.89 -8.63 -10.97
N ASP A 509 7.79 -9.43 -10.45
CA ASP A 509 8.33 -10.60 -11.15
C ASP A 509 7.22 -11.60 -11.48
N THR A 510 7.35 -12.28 -12.62
CA THR A 510 6.35 -13.28 -13.05
C THR A 510 6.28 -14.46 -12.09
N ASP A 511 7.44 -14.94 -11.64
CA ASP A 511 7.55 -16.00 -10.63
C ASP A 511 7.48 -15.37 -9.22
N VAL A 512 6.29 -14.88 -8.86
CA VAL A 512 6.05 -14.12 -7.64
C VAL A 512 5.87 -15.02 -6.42
N LYS A 513 6.55 -14.69 -5.32
CA LYS A 513 6.28 -15.27 -4.01
C LYS A 513 5.03 -14.64 -3.39
N ARG A 514 4.10 -15.46 -2.94
CA ARG A 514 2.80 -15.02 -2.41
C ARG A 514 2.72 -15.22 -0.91
N SER A 515 2.24 -14.21 -0.19
CA SER A 515 2.02 -14.26 1.25
C SER A 515 0.76 -13.50 1.65
N PHE A 516 0.30 -13.69 2.89
CA PHE A 516 -0.67 -12.77 3.45
C PHE A 516 -0.13 -12.11 4.73
N ALA A 517 -0.55 -10.85 4.94
CA ALA A 517 -0.36 -10.15 6.20
C ALA A 517 -1.42 -10.64 7.21
N THR A 518 -1.15 -11.77 7.86
CA THR A 518 -2.01 -12.24 8.95
C THR A 518 -1.92 -11.33 10.16
N GLY A 519 -3.00 -11.19 10.92
CA GLY A 519 -3.05 -10.31 12.08
C GLY A 519 -3.79 -10.91 13.25
N ILE A 520 -3.41 -10.46 14.44
CA ILE A 520 -4.09 -10.75 15.70
C ILE A 520 -4.47 -9.43 16.38
N ALA A 521 -5.54 -9.45 17.15
CA ALA A 521 -5.97 -8.33 17.99
C ALA A 521 -6.22 -8.83 19.42
N GLY A 522 -5.92 -7.97 20.41
CA GLY A 522 -6.18 -8.28 21.81
C GLY A 522 -5.16 -9.21 22.46
N PHE A 523 -3.96 -9.37 21.89
CA PHE A 523 -2.92 -10.25 22.44
C PHE A 523 -2.53 -9.84 23.86
N SER A 524 -2.22 -8.58 24.11
CA SER A 524 -1.87 -8.08 25.45
C SER A 524 -3.00 -8.31 26.47
N HIS A 525 -4.26 -8.10 26.06
CA HIS A 525 -5.40 -8.36 26.96
C HIS A 525 -5.50 -9.84 27.38
N VAL A 526 -5.19 -10.76 26.46
CA VAL A 526 -5.15 -12.18 26.79
C VAL A 526 -4.02 -12.50 27.75
N VAL A 527 -2.82 -11.97 27.45
CA VAL A 527 -1.63 -12.17 28.30
C VAL A 527 -1.87 -11.62 29.71
N ASP A 528 -2.40 -10.42 29.82
CA ASP A 528 -2.71 -9.79 31.10
C ASP A 528 -3.78 -10.57 31.88
N SER A 529 -4.85 -10.99 31.22
CA SER A 529 -5.93 -11.77 31.83
C SER A 529 -5.44 -13.12 32.33
N VAL A 530 -4.65 -13.83 31.53
CA VAL A 530 -4.09 -15.14 31.88
C VAL A 530 -3.05 -15.01 32.99
N SER A 531 -2.14 -14.03 32.89
CA SER A 531 -1.14 -13.75 33.91
C SER A 531 -1.78 -13.36 35.25
N TYR A 532 -2.83 -12.52 35.21
CA TYR A 532 -3.57 -12.12 36.41
C TYR A 532 -4.27 -13.30 37.08
N THR A 533 -4.88 -14.19 36.30
CA THR A 533 -5.51 -15.43 36.80
C THR A 533 -4.49 -16.32 37.47
N HIS A 534 -3.31 -16.49 36.86
CA HIS A 534 -2.22 -17.28 37.42
C HIS A 534 -1.59 -16.65 38.69
N LEU A 535 -1.32 -15.35 38.65
CA LEU A 535 -0.73 -14.61 39.79
C LEU A 535 -1.67 -14.57 40.99
N ARG A 536 -2.98 -14.40 40.76
CA ARG A 536 -3.96 -14.34 41.85
C ARG A 536 -4.21 -15.70 42.52
N ALA A 537 -3.91 -16.78 41.85
CA ALA A 537 -3.88 -18.10 42.46
C ALA A 537 -2.74 -18.27 43.49
N HIS A 538 -1.72 -17.40 43.43
CA HIS A 538 -0.52 -17.48 44.28
C HIS A 538 -0.26 -16.24 45.17
N GLU A 539 -0.86 -15.06 44.90
CA GLU A 539 -0.59 -13.82 45.65
C GLU A 539 -1.84 -12.95 45.81
N THR A 540 -2.41 -12.98 47.00
CA THR A 540 -3.64 -12.24 47.31
C THR A 540 -3.47 -10.85 47.94
N GLU A 541 -2.25 -10.35 48.17
CA GLU A 541 -2.07 -9.13 49.00
C GLU A 541 -1.47 -7.90 48.32
N LEU A 542 -1.07 -7.94 47.03
CA LEU A 542 -0.34 -6.84 46.41
C LEU A 542 -1.09 -6.06 45.31
N HIS A 543 -2.31 -6.40 45.04
CA HIS A 543 -3.11 -5.72 44.02
C HIS A 543 -4.56 -5.57 44.49
#